data_2d915841a2e374c6c2fe1d5f4009da4c
#
_entry.id   2d915841a2e374c6c2fe1d5f4009da4c
#
_cell.length_a   1.000
_cell.length_b   1.000
_cell.length_c   1.000
_cell.angle_alpha   90.00
_cell.angle_beta   90.00
_cell.angle_gamma   90.00
#
_symmetry.space_group_name_H-M   'P 1'
#
loop_
_entity.id
_entity.type
_entity.pdbx_description
1 polymer ?
#
loop_
_entity_poly.entity_id
_entity_poly.type
_entity_poly.pdbx_seq_one_letter_code
_entity_poly.pdbx_strand_id
1 'polypeptide(L)'
;AVTVQAASYNLCSVAGGCRATGSVNVSSSYTKTKYPLVFAHGMAGFSKVGPVDYWYGIPKDLVAGGSSVYVTQVASFQSSEVRGEQLLAQAQNILAISGAAKINLIGHSHGNHSIRYVAAAIPSKISSVTGVGGPQTGSPVADVIKGVTTVPGLGPVTATVLSGAINGFFLMIDAISGQGYRQDALAGMDSLTTKGSAAFNAKYPQAMPTTKCAEGAYNVNGVRYYSWSGTGHLTNLLDISDVALA
;
A
#
# COMPACT_ATOMS: atom_id res chain seq x y z
N ALA A 1 27.65 -25.84 16.62
CA ALA A 1 26.92 -24.65 17.09
C ALA A 1 26.28 -23.97 15.87
N VAL A 2 24.95 -23.91 15.83
CA VAL A 2 24.25 -23.12 14.81
C VAL A 2 24.46 -21.67 15.20
N THR A 3 25.22 -20.90 14.42
CA THR A 3 25.34 -19.45 14.60
C THR A 3 24.00 -18.84 14.26
N VAL A 4 23.27 -18.39 15.27
CA VAL A 4 22.02 -17.62 15.06
C VAL A 4 22.44 -16.26 14.52
N GLN A 5 22.15 -16.01 13.24
CA GLN A 5 22.42 -14.73 12.61
C GLN A 5 21.31 -13.76 12.96
N ALA A 6 21.63 -12.68 13.68
CA ALA A 6 20.69 -11.59 13.90
C ALA A 6 20.55 -10.77 12.61
N ALA A 7 19.29 -10.45 12.25
CA ALA A 7 18.94 -9.60 11.13
C ALA A 7 17.86 -8.60 11.54
N SER A 8 17.61 -7.60 10.71
CA SER A 8 16.55 -6.58 10.93
C SER A 8 15.82 -6.28 9.63
N TYR A 9 14.59 -5.81 9.72
CA TYR A 9 13.97 -5.12 8.59
C TYR A 9 14.30 -3.63 8.62
N ASN A 10 14.09 -2.94 7.52
CA ASN A 10 14.39 -1.52 7.41
C ASN A 10 13.10 -0.72 7.28
N LEU A 11 13.02 0.39 8.03
CA LEU A 11 12.02 1.44 7.83
C LEU A 11 12.63 2.52 6.96
N CYS A 12 11.95 2.87 5.85
CA CYS A 12 12.43 3.84 4.88
C CYS A 12 11.48 5.04 4.77
N SER A 13 12.05 6.22 4.52
CA SER A 13 11.31 7.42 4.16
C SER A 13 12.14 8.28 3.20
N VAL A 14 11.49 9.24 2.51
CA VAL A 14 12.20 10.11 1.57
C VAL A 14 13.27 10.95 2.29
N ALA A 15 12.91 11.56 3.42
CA ALA A 15 13.82 12.44 4.16
C ALA A 15 14.82 11.69 5.05
N GLY A 16 14.42 10.52 5.61
CA GLY A 16 15.22 9.78 6.59
C GLY A 16 16.07 8.65 6.03
N GLY A 17 15.96 8.35 4.73
CA GLY A 17 16.57 7.16 4.14
C GLY A 17 16.00 5.87 4.75
N CYS A 18 16.78 4.81 4.78
CA CYS A 18 16.40 3.53 5.37
C CYS A 18 17.18 3.27 6.67
N ARG A 19 16.49 2.86 7.72
CA ARG A 19 17.05 2.56 9.04
C ARG A 19 16.65 1.16 9.48
N ALA A 20 17.63 0.38 9.90
CA ALA A 20 17.40 -0.94 10.49
C ALA A 20 16.58 -0.81 11.79
N THR A 21 15.61 -1.69 11.99
CA THR A 21 14.77 -1.71 13.17
C THR A 21 14.69 -3.10 13.79
N GLY A 22 14.85 -3.13 15.10
CA GLY A 22 14.81 -4.37 15.89
C GLY A 22 15.85 -5.38 15.45
N SER A 23 16.09 -6.36 16.29
CA SER A 23 16.91 -7.52 15.97
C SER A 23 16.00 -8.74 15.91
N VAL A 24 16.11 -9.53 14.86
CA VAL A 24 15.34 -10.75 14.64
C VAL A 24 16.32 -11.89 14.41
N ASN A 25 16.15 -12.99 15.12
CA ASN A 25 16.93 -14.19 14.88
C ASN A 25 16.46 -14.89 13.61
N VAL A 26 17.35 -15.07 12.65
CA VAL A 26 17.04 -15.84 11.45
C VAL A 26 17.02 -17.33 11.82
N SER A 27 15.84 -17.94 11.74
CA SER A 27 15.59 -19.32 12.14
C SER A 27 15.47 -20.29 10.95
N SER A 28 15.30 -19.77 9.74
CA SER A 28 15.14 -20.57 8.53
C SER A 28 15.48 -19.78 7.27
N SER A 29 15.37 -20.42 6.12
CA SER A 29 15.41 -19.77 4.79
C SER A 29 14.08 -19.89 4.04
N TYR A 30 13.00 -20.18 4.75
CA TYR A 30 11.69 -20.47 4.16
C TYR A 30 11.11 -19.31 3.35
N THR A 31 11.27 -18.08 3.84
CA THR A 31 10.79 -16.89 3.15
C THR A 31 11.85 -16.18 2.31
N LYS A 32 13.08 -16.75 2.23
CA LYS A 32 14.19 -16.13 1.50
C LYS A 32 13.84 -15.97 0.03
N THR A 33 13.87 -14.73 -0.44
CA THR A 33 13.65 -14.36 -1.85
C THR A 33 14.96 -13.94 -2.50
N LYS A 34 15.05 -14.07 -3.83
CA LYS A 34 16.24 -13.63 -4.60
C LYS A 34 16.44 -12.12 -4.49
N TYR A 35 15.38 -11.37 -4.41
CA TYR A 35 15.39 -9.90 -4.36
C TYR A 35 14.66 -9.40 -3.12
N PRO A 36 15.04 -8.23 -2.56
CA PRO A 36 14.37 -7.65 -1.40
C PRO A 36 12.86 -7.49 -1.59
N LEU A 37 12.13 -7.61 -0.49
CA LEU A 37 10.71 -7.31 -0.39
C LEU A 37 10.52 -5.86 0.07
N VAL A 38 9.74 -5.07 -0.68
CA VAL A 38 9.47 -3.65 -0.39
C VAL A 38 7.98 -3.47 -0.20
N PHE A 39 7.59 -3.01 0.98
CA PHE A 39 6.21 -2.86 1.41
C PHE A 39 5.75 -1.41 1.32
N ALA A 40 4.59 -1.18 0.70
CA ALA A 40 3.94 0.12 0.55
C ALA A 40 2.54 0.11 1.19
N HIS A 41 2.34 0.95 2.20
CA HIS A 41 1.07 1.07 2.93
C HIS A 41 -0.04 1.75 2.11
N GLY A 42 -1.29 1.56 2.55
CA GLY A 42 -2.48 2.17 1.96
C GLY A 42 -2.70 3.63 2.34
N MET A 43 -3.89 4.14 1.99
CA MET A 43 -4.38 5.43 2.48
C MET A 43 -4.49 5.39 4.01
N ALA A 44 -4.31 6.53 4.65
CA ALA A 44 -4.27 6.63 6.11
C ALA A 44 -3.16 5.78 6.77
N GLY A 45 -2.28 5.18 5.97
CA GLY A 45 -1.24 4.29 6.46
C GLY A 45 0.03 5.02 6.89
N PHE A 46 0.92 4.25 7.48
CA PHE A 46 2.21 4.67 8.00
C PHE A 46 3.17 3.48 7.95
N SER A 47 4.45 3.67 8.15
CA SER A 47 5.37 2.54 8.34
C SER A 47 5.31 2.04 9.78
N LYS A 48 5.47 2.97 10.74
CA LYS A 48 5.42 2.72 12.19
C LYS A 48 5.03 3.99 12.93
N VAL A 49 4.16 3.85 13.94
CA VAL A 49 3.77 4.92 14.86
C VAL A 49 3.86 4.40 16.30
N GLY A 50 4.80 4.93 17.08
CA GLY A 50 5.07 4.40 18.41
C GLY A 50 5.40 2.90 18.36
N PRO A 51 4.70 2.05 19.12
CA PRO A 51 4.90 0.60 19.08
C PRO A 51 4.17 -0.11 17.93
N VAL A 52 3.30 0.59 17.20
CA VAL A 52 2.41 0.01 16.19
C VAL A 52 3.05 0.04 14.81
N ASP A 53 3.22 -1.12 14.21
CA ASP A 53 3.62 -1.30 12.81
C ASP A 53 2.36 -1.47 11.94
N TYR A 54 2.29 -0.77 10.80
CA TYR A 54 1.21 -0.97 9.82
C TYR A 54 1.14 -2.43 9.35
N TRP A 55 2.29 -3.02 9.06
CA TRP A 55 2.46 -4.40 8.66
C TRP A 55 2.74 -5.30 9.88
N TYR A 56 1.87 -5.26 10.87
CA TYR A 56 2.03 -5.91 12.16
C TYR A 56 2.54 -7.36 12.06
N GLY A 57 3.73 -7.63 12.64
CA GLY A 57 4.36 -8.95 12.67
C GLY A 57 5.01 -9.39 11.34
N ILE A 58 4.43 -9.07 10.18
CA ILE A 58 4.82 -9.59 8.87
C ILE A 58 6.31 -9.34 8.55
N PRO A 59 6.88 -8.12 8.67
CA PRO A 59 8.29 -7.89 8.38
C PRO A 59 9.23 -8.72 9.25
N LYS A 60 8.89 -8.89 10.53
CA LYS A 60 9.69 -9.70 11.47
C LYS A 60 9.70 -11.17 11.10
N ASP A 61 8.53 -11.73 10.79
CA ASP A 61 8.40 -13.14 10.42
C ASP A 61 9.12 -13.44 9.10
N LEU A 62 9.03 -12.53 8.12
CA LEU A 62 9.74 -12.66 6.86
C LEU A 62 11.27 -12.59 7.05
N VAL A 63 11.77 -11.71 7.92
CA VAL A 63 13.19 -11.63 8.24
C VAL A 63 13.65 -12.88 9.02
N ALA A 64 12.84 -13.38 9.95
CA ALA A 64 13.13 -14.64 10.65
C ALA A 64 13.21 -15.83 9.68
N GLY A 65 12.46 -15.79 8.59
CA GLY A 65 12.52 -16.75 7.48
C GLY A 65 13.58 -16.45 6.42
N GLY A 66 14.46 -15.46 6.62
CA GLY A 66 15.61 -15.18 5.76
C GLY A 66 15.39 -14.16 4.65
N SER A 67 14.26 -13.45 4.62
CA SER A 67 14.01 -12.36 3.65
C SER A 67 14.75 -11.08 4.02
N SER A 68 15.14 -10.31 3.00
CA SER A 68 15.52 -8.90 3.13
C SER A 68 14.27 -8.04 2.95
N VAL A 69 13.91 -7.23 3.95
CA VAL A 69 12.63 -6.52 4.01
C VAL A 69 12.81 -5.03 4.24
N TYR A 70 12.10 -4.23 3.45
CA TYR A 70 12.03 -2.78 3.52
C TYR A 70 10.57 -2.34 3.61
N VAL A 71 10.24 -1.55 4.61
CA VAL A 71 8.91 -0.96 4.81
C VAL A 71 9.02 0.53 4.52
N THR A 72 8.32 0.99 3.51
CA THR A 72 8.39 2.38 3.05
C THR A 72 7.32 3.26 3.69
N GLN A 73 7.62 4.56 3.78
CA GLN A 73 6.71 5.60 4.25
C GLN A 73 6.50 6.63 3.14
N VAL A 74 5.26 6.78 2.72
CA VAL A 74 4.82 7.87 1.82
C VAL A 74 3.75 8.71 2.53
N ALA A 75 3.31 9.80 1.92
CA ALA A 75 2.20 10.59 2.47
C ALA A 75 0.97 9.69 2.72
N SER A 76 0.39 9.79 3.91
CA SER A 76 -0.80 9.00 4.28
C SER A 76 -2.00 9.36 3.40
N PHE A 77 -2.11 10.65 3.04
CA PHE A 77 -3.13 11.20 2.15
C PHE A 77 -2.48 12.03 1.07
N GLN A 78 -2.51 11.54 -0.15
CA GLN A 78 -2.04 12.26 -1.34
C GLN A 78 -2.53 11.52 -2.60
N SER A 79 -2.41 12.16 -3.76
CA SER A 79 -2.71 11.50 -5.03
C SER A 79 -1.84 10.27 -5.27
N SER A 80 -2.34 9.36 -6.10
CA SER A 80 -1.60 8.13 -6.45
C SER A 80 -0.24 8.43 -7.05
N GLU A 81 -0.15 9.48 -7.87
CA GLU A 81 1.09 9.88 -8.52
C GLU A 81 2.12 10.45 -7.52
N VAL A 82 1.71 11.34 -6.60
CA VAL A 82 2.61 11.90 -5.59
C VAL A 82 3.14 10.79 -4.68
N ARG A 83 2.26 9.88 -4.23
CA ARG A 83 2.68 8.71 -3.44
C ARG A 83 3.60 7.78 -4.25
N GLY A 84 3.32 7.65 -5.55
CA GLY A 84 4.15 6.90 -6.49
C GLY A 84 5.57 7.46 -6.60
N GLU A 85 5.71 8.78 -6.76
CA GLU A 85 7.01 9.47 -6.80
C GLU A 85 7.79 9.32 -5.48
N GLN A 86 7.11 9.47 -4.35
CA GLN A 86 7.74 9.26 -3.05
C GLN A 86 8.24 7.83 -2.86
N LEU A 87 7.47 6.85 -3.34
CA LEU A 87 7.88 5.45 -3.32
C LEU A 87 9.02 5.18 -4.32
N LEU A 88 8.99 5.79 -5.49
CA LEU A 88 10.04 5.65 -6.51
C LEU A 88 11.40 6.11 -5.96
N ALA A 89 11.45 7.26 -5.31
CA ALA A 89 12.68 7.74 -4.66
C ALA A 89 13.22 6.76 -3.61
N GLN A 90 12.34 6.18 -2.80
CA GLN A 90 12.73 5.18 -1.81
C GLN A 90 13.16 3.86 -2.48
N ALA A 91 12.47 3.40 -3.52
CA ALA A 91 12.83 2.20 -4.29
C ALA A 91 14.24 2.32 -4.91
N GLN A 92 14.57 3.49 -5.47
CA GLN A 92 15.90 3.77 -5.99
C GLN A 92 16.98 3.73 -4.90
N ASN A 93 16.69 4.33 -3.73
CA ASN A 93 17.58 4.25 -2.57
C ASN A 93 17.77 2.81 -2.07
N ILE A 94 16.68 2.03 -1.96
CA ILE A 94 16.72 0.62 -1.56
C ILE A 94 17.58 -0.20 -2.54
N LEU A 95 17.42 0.00 -3.84
CA LEU A 95 18.26 -0.65 -4.85
C LEU A 95 19.75 -0.30 -4.67
N ALA A 96 20.05 0.97 -4.39
CA ALA A 96 21.42 1.44 -4.18
C ALA A 96 22.05 0.83 -2.92
N ILE A 97 21.37 0.89 -1.77
CA ILE A 97 21.93 0.41 -0.50
C ILE A 97 21.97 -1.13 -0.39
N SER A 98 21.03 -1.82 -1.01
CA SER A 98 20.99 -3.29 -1.01
C SER A 98 21.92 -3.92 -2.06
N GLY A 99 22.33 -3.16 -3.06
CA GLY A 99 23.08 -3.68 -4.22
C GLY A 99 22.26 -4.66 -5.09
N ALA A 100 20.96 -4.78 -4.82
CA ALA A 100 20.10 -5.71 -5.54
C ALA A 100 19.83 -5.24 -6.97
N ALA A 101 19.88 -6.16 -7.94
CA ALA A 101 19.57 -5.85 -9.33
C ALA A 101 18.10 -5.47 -9.53
N LYS A 102 17.20 -6.04 -8.71
CA LYS A 102 15.75 -5.84 -8.72
C LYS A 102 15.19 -5.86 -7.30
N ILE A 103 13.92 -5.42 -7.16
CA ILE A 103 13.13 -5.56 -5.93
C ILE A 103 11.76 -6.17 -6.23
N ASN A 104 11.10 -6.72 -5.20
CA ASN A 104 9.72 -7.16 -5.23
C ASN A 104 8.87 -6.12 -4.48
N LEU A 105 7.82 -5.62 -5.10
CA LEU A 105 6.93 -4.61 -4.53
C LEU A 105 5.65 -5.25 -4.01
N ILE A 106 5.26 -4.92 -2.78
CA ILE A 106 4.01 -5.38 -2.14
C ILE A 106 3.25 -4.16 -1.67
N GLY A 107 2.05 -3.94 -2.18
CA GLY A 107 1.21 -2.79 -1.85
C GLY A 107 -0.13 -3.20 -1.29
N HIS A 108 -0.53 -2.58 -0.18
CA HIS A 108 -1.87 -2.76 0.39
C HIS A 108 -2.75 -1.57 0.04
N SER A 109 -4.04 -1.84 -0.32
CA SER A 109 -5.03 -0.80 -0.57
C SER A 109 -4.52 0.24 -1.60
N HIS A 110 -4.53 1.55 -1.31
CA HIS A 110 -3.97 2.62 -2.15
C HIS A 110 -2.47 2.42 -2.49
N GLY A 111 -1.72 1.69 -1.67
CA GLY A 111 -0.34 1.30 -1.96
C GLY A 111 -0.18 0.53 -3.27
N ASN A 112 -1.26 -0.10 -3.76
CA ASN A 112 -1.30 -0.73 -5.08
C ASN A 112 -1.00 0.24 -6.23
N HIS A 113 -1.60 1.42 -6.21
CA HIS A 113 -1.32 2.45 -7.21
C HIS A 113 0.15 2.88 -7.13
N SER A 114 0.67 3.08 -5.91
CA SER A 114 2.07 3.49 -5.72
C SER A 114 3.06 2.46 -6.28
N ILE A 115 2.86 1.15 -6.01
CA ILE A 115 3.77 0.11 -6.53
C ILE A 115 3.66 -0.08 -8.05
N ARG A 116 2.46 0.09 -8.63
CA ARG A 116 2.25 0.07 -10.09
C ARG A 116 2.91 1.26 -10.76
N TYR A 117 2.85 2.45 -10.15
CA TYR A 117 3.57 3.64 -10.59
C TYR A 117 5.08 3.35 -10.69
N VAL A 118 5.68 2.83 -9.63
CA VAL A 118 7.12 2.47 -9.61
C VAL A 118 7.47 1.43 -10.66
N ALA A 119 6.64 0.40 -10.82
CA ALA A 119 6.87 -0.63 -11.82
C ALA A 119 6.78 -0.10 -13.26
N ALA A 120 5.94 0.89 -13.52
CA ALA A 120 5.87 1.56 -14.81
C ALA A 120 7.08 2.47 -15.05
N ALA A 121 7.57 3.17 -14.02
CA ALA A 121 8.70 4.10 -14.12
C ALA A 121 10.06 3.39 -14.31
N ILE A 122 10.29 2.29 -13.58
CA ILE A 122 11.58 1.56 -13.61
C ILE A 122 11.39 0.05 -13.78
N PRO A 123 10.72 -0.44 -14.84
CA PRO A 123 10.35 -1.85 -14.98
C PRO A 123 11.55 -2.80 -14.95
N SER A 124 12.69 -2.40 -15.47
CA SER A 124 13.93 -3.22 -15.47
C SER A 124 14.46 -3.50 -14.05
N LYS A 125 14.06 -2.72 -13.05
CA LYS A 125 14.47 -2.83 -11.64
C LYS A 125 13.44 -3.56 -10.76
N ILE A 126 12.30 -3.93 -11.33
CA ILE A 126 11.22 -4.61 -10.59
C ILE A 126 11.15 -6.08 -11.03
N SER A 127 11.06 -6.97 -10.07
CA SER A 127 10.87 -8.41 -10.30
C SER A 127 9.40 -8.80 -10.26
N SER A 128 8.68 -8.27 -9.27
CA SER A 128 7.24 -8.52 -9.12
C SER A 128 6.51 -7.35 -8.46
N VAL A 129 5.23 -7.27 -8.74
CA VAL A 129 4.25 -6.37 -8.13
C VAL A 129 3.13 -7.24 -7.55
N THR A 130 2.92 -7.15 -6.25
CA THR A 130 1.87 -7.89 -5.55
C THR A 130 0.92 -6.92 -4.88
N GLY A 131 -0.29 -6.86 -5.36
CA GLY A 131 -1.37 -6.06 -4.79
C GLY A 131 -2.16 -6.85 -3.74
N VAL A 132 -2.36 -6.27 -2.57
CA VAL A 132 -3.18 -6.83 -1.48
C VAL A 132 -4.36 -5.91 -1.22
N GLY A 133 -5.59 -6.39 -1.46
CA GLY A 133 -6.81 -5.61 -1.26
C GLY A 133 -6.81 -4.29 -2.02
N GLY A 134 -6.25 -4.25 -3.22
CA GLY A 134 -6.08 -3.02 -3.99
C GLY A 134 -7.33 -2.60 -4.75
N PRO A 135 -7.73 -1.32 -4.68
CA PRO A 135 -8.87 -0.80 -5.44
C PRO A 135 -8.48 -0.56 -6.91
N GLN A 136 -8.22 -1.64 -7.64
CA GLN A 136 -7.69 -1.58 -9.02
C GLN A 136 -8.59 -0.80 -9.98
N THR A 137 -9.89 -0.86 -9.79
CA THR A 137 -10.90 -0.14 -10.59
C THR A 137 -11.62 0.96 -9.80
N GLY A 138 -11.08 1.33 -8.66
CA GLY A 138 -11.67 2.29 -7.74
C GLY A 138 -12.56 1.64 -6.68
N SER A 139 -13.11 2.49 -5.82
CA SER A 139 -13.98 2.11 -4.71
C SER A 139 -15.29 2.87 -4.78
N PRO A 140 -16.45 2.19 -4.85
CA PRO A 140 -17.76 2.83 -4.71
C PRO A 140 -17.90 3.64 -3.41
N VAL A 141 -17.25 3.21 -2.33
CA VAL A 141 -17.21 3.95 -1.06
C VAL A 141 -16.53 5.31 -1.24
N ALA A 142 -15.42 5.36 -1.98
CA ALA A 142 -14.74 6.62 -2.29
C ALA A 142 -15.63 7.54 -3.16
N ASP A 143 -16.39 6.98 -4.09
CA ASP A 143 -17.35 7.74 -4.91
C ASP A 143 -18.45 8.38 -4.04
N VAL A 144 -19.02 7.62 -3.09
CA VAL A 144 -20.02 8.11 -2.14
C VAL A 144 -19.45 9.21 -1.25
N ILE A 145 -18.26 9.01 -0.69
CA ILE A 145 -17.61 9.99 0.18
C ILE A 145 -17.34 11.29 -0.59
N LYS A 146 -16.95 11.20 -1.84
CA LYS A 146 -16.74 12.39 -2.70
C LYS A 146 -18.03 13.04 -3.18
N GLY A 147 -19.20 12.47 -2.86
CA GLY A 147 -20.49 12.98 -3.34
C GLY A 147 -20.74 12.75 -4.82
N VAL A 148 -20.00 11.84 -5.44
CA VAL A 148 -20.17 11.49 -6.86
C VAL A 148 -21.40 10.62 -7.07
N THR A 149 -21.77 9.86 -6.03
CA THR A 149 -22.99 9.04 -6.03
C THR A 149 -23.88 9.40 -4.85
N THR A 150 -25.19 9.51 -5.09
CA THR A 150 -26.18 9.62 -4.02
C THR A 150 -26.53 8.23 -3.51
N VAL A 151 -26.44 8.02 -2.21
CA VAL A 151 -26.90 6.79 -1.59
C VAL A 151 -28.42 6.86 -1.41
N PRO A 152 -29.20 6.01 -2.07
CA PRO A 152 -30.65 5.98 -1.87
C PRO A 152 -30.98 5.68 -0.40
N GLY A 153 -31.80 6.49 0.23
CA GLY A 153 -32.24 6.33 1.63
C GLY A 153 -31.36 6.98 2.71
N LEU A 154 -30.22 7.57 2.35
CA LEU A 154 -29.42 8.38 3.26
C LEU A 154 -29.82 9.86 3.13
N GLY A 155 -30.44 10.41 4.17
CA GLY A 155 -30.83 11.82 4.22
C GLY A 155 -29.65 12.78 4.45
N PRO A 156 -29.87 14.12 4.33
CA PRO A 156 -28.83 15.15 4.48
C PRO A 156 -28.06 15.08 5.82
N VAL A 157 -28.72 14.67 6.89
CA VAL A 157 -28.11 14.52 8.23
C VAL A 157 -27.02 13.46 8.24
N THR A 158 -27.22 12.37 7.48
CA THR A 158 -26.26 11.27 7.40
C THR A 158 -25.01 11.68 6.62
N ALA A 159 -25.16 12.50 5.58
CA ALA A 159 -24.03 13.05 4.83
C ALA A 159 -23.18 13.99 5.70
N THR A 160 -23.81 14.80 6.55
CA THR A 160 -23.11 15.71 7.48
C THR A 160 -22.36 14.93 8.58
N VAL A 161 -22.98 13.90 9.14
CA VAL A 161 -22.35 13.04 10.16
C VAL A 161 -21.20 12.26 9.58
N LEU A 162 -21.36 11.69 8.37
CA LEU A 162 -20.31 10.96 7.67
C LEU A 162 -19.12 11.87 7.34
N SER A 163 -19.37 13.09 6.82
CA SER A 163 -18.29 14.05 6.55
C SER A 163 -17.59 14.51 7.84
N GLY A 164 -18.31 14.67 8.95
CA GLY A 164 -17.74 14.99 10.25
C GLY A 164 -16.83 13.88 10.79
N ALA A 165 -17.26 12.62 10.68
CA ALA A 165 -16.45 11.46 11.09
C ALA A 165 -15.20 11.31 10.21
N ILE A 166 -15.32 11.51 8.91
CA ILE A 166 -14.22 11.48 7.95
C ILE A 166 -13.21 12.59 8.27
N ASN A 167 -13.67 13.82 8.48
CA ASN A 167 -12.80 14.95 8.82
C ASN A 167 -12.09 14.73 10.18
N GLY A 168 -12.79 14.19 11.19
CA GLY A 168 -12.20 13.84 12.49
C GLY A 168 -11.13 12.77 12.35
N PHE A 169 -11.37 11.74 11.57
CA PHE A 169 -10.41 10.69 11.25
C PHE A 169 -9.17 11.25 10.52
N PHE A 170 -9.37 12.13 9.54
CA PHE A 170 -8.28 12.78 8.82
C PHE A 170 -7.42 13.66 9.71
N LEU A 171 -8.03 14.44 10.62
CA LEU A 171 -7.29 15.25 11.60
C LEU A 171 -6.46 14.39 12.56
N MET A 172 -7.01 13.27 13.01
CA MET A 172 -6.27 12.34 13.88
C MET A 172 -5.05 11.75 13.16
N ILE A 173 -5.18 11.39 11.89
CA ILE A 173 -4.07 10.78 11.15
C ILE A 173 -3.01 11.80 10.76
N ASP A 174 -3.37 13.05 10.43
CA ASP A 174 -2.40 14.13 10.24
C ASP A 174 -1.56 14.36 11.51
N ALA A 175 -2.20 14.31 12.69
CA ALA A 175 -1.49 14.42 13.96
C ALA A 175 -0.55 13.22 14.22
N ILE A 176 -0.92 12.03 13.79
CA ILE A 176 -0.14 10.80 13.98
C ILE A 176 0.96 10.65 12.91
N SER A 177 0.70 11.09 11.67
CA SER A 177 1.60 10.88 10.54
C SER A 177 2.84 11.76 10.53
N GLY A 178 3.01 12.70 11.46
CA GLY A 178 4.12 13.68 11.70
C GLY A 178 5.45 13.54 10.95
N GLN A 179 5.44 12.92 9.77
CA GLN A 179 6.59 12.56 8.94
C GLN A 179 7.02 13.69 7.98
N GLY A 180 6.41 14.88 8.09
CA GLY A 180 6.77 16.02 7.27
C GLY A 180 6.35 15.96 5.81
N TYR A 181 5.51 14.98 5.42
CA TYR A 181 4.92 14.94 4.08
C TYR A 181 3.73 15.89 4.00
N ARG A 182 3.65 16.61 2.87
CA ARG A 182 2.45 17.37 2.57
C ARG A 182 1.27 16.40 2.34
N GLN A 183 0.22 16.56 3.13
CA GLN A 183 -1.01 15.77 3.04
C GLN A 183 -2.03 16.50 2.17
N ASP A 184 -2.78 15.75 1.35
CA ASP A 184 -3.92 16.21 0.60
C ASP A 184 -4.99 15.10 0.55
N ALA A 185 -5.92 15.17 1.51
CA ALA A 185 -6.95 14.17 1.67
C ALA A 185 -7.91 14.12 0.46
N LEU A 186 -8.20 15.28 -0.15
CA LEU A 186 -9.08 15.33 -1.32
C LEU A 186 -8.42 14.67 -2.54
N ALA A 187 -7.15 14.94 -2.79
CA ALA A 187 -6.41 14.32 -3.88
C ALA A 187 -6.27 12.79 -3.67
N GLY A 188 -6.03 12.37 -2.42
CA GLY A 188 -6.00 10.97 -2.06
C GLY A 188 -7.33 10.26 -2.32
N MET A 189 -8.42 10.87 -1.88
CA MET A 189 -9.78 10.33 -2.08
C MET A 189 -10.16 10.32 -3.57
N ASP A 190 -9.86 11.39 -4.31
CA ASP A 190 -10.10 11.46 -5.76
C ASP A 190 -9.43 10.31 -6.50
N SER A 191 -8.20 10.00 -6.13
CA SER A 191 -7.44 8.89 -6.74
C SER A 191 -8.09 7.52 -6.55
N LEU A 192 -8.86 7.34 -5.48
CA LEU A 192 -9.55 6.08 -5.17
C LEU A 192 -10.98 6.00 -5.69
N THR A 193 -11.53 7.08 -6.24
CA THR A 193 -12.81 7.02 -6.93
C THR A 193 -12.72 6.11 -8.18
N THR A 194 -13.86 5.63 -8.67
CA THR A 194 -13.90 4.86 -9.92
C THR A 194 -13.33 5.67 -11.09
N LYS A 195 -13.64 6.97 -11.14
CA LYS A 195 -13.10 7.91 -12.14
C LYS A 195 -11.59 8.13 -11.99
N GLY A 196 -11.11 8.35 -10.76
CA GLY A 196 -9.68 8.57 -10.50
C GLY A 196 -8.85 7.33 -10.82
N SER A 197 -9.31 6.15 -10.39
CA SER A 197 -8.65 4.89 -10.72
C SER A 197 -8.67 4.58 -12.22
N ALA A 198 -9.76 4.91 -12.94
CA ALA A 198 -9.79 4.79 -14.40
C ALA A 198 -8.75 5.71 -15.07
N ALA A 199 -8.62 6.94 -14.59
CA ALA A 199 -7.60 7.88 -15.10
C ALA A 199 -6.18 7.39 -14.81
N PHE A 200 -5.93 6.83 -13.61
CA PHE A 200 -4.67 6.20 -13.25
C PHE A 200 -4.36 4.99 -14.15
N ASN A 201 -5.34 4.10 -14.37
CA ASN A 201 -5.19 2.92 -15.22
C ASN A 201 -4.92 3.26 -16.68
N ALA A 202 -5.48 4.37 -17.19
CA ALA A 202 -5.18 4.85 -18.54
C ALA A 202 -3.71 5.26 -18.71
N LYS A 203 -3.10 5.82 -17.66
CA LYS A 203 -1.66 6.18 -17.65
C LYS A 203 -0.75 4.98 -17.39
N TYR A 204 -1.18 4.06 -16.54
CA TYR A 204 -0.41 2.91 -16.06
C TYR A 204 -1.18 1.60 -16.31
N PRO A 205 -1.34 1.19 -17.58
CA PRO A 205 -2.22 0.07 -17.95
C PRO A 205 -1.62 -1.31 -17.71
N GLN A 206 -0.36 -1.40 -17.27
CA GLN A 206 0.37 -2.66 -17.13
C GLN A 206 -0.39 -3.66 -16.26
N ALA A 207 -0.61 -4.84 -16.79
CA ALA A 207 -1.32 -5.96 -16.17
C ALA A 207 -2.78 -5.70 -15.75
N MET A 208 -3.38 -4.59 -16.20
CA MET A 208 -4.82 -4.40 -16.03
C MET A 208 -5.59 -5.28 -17.01
N PRO A 209 -6.69 -5.92 -16.58
CA PRO A 209 -7.58 -6.65 -17.48
C PRO A 209 -8.27 -5.68 -18.45
N THR A 210 -8.54 -6.14 -19.64
CA THR A 210 -9.26 -5.37 -20.68
C THR A 210 -10.77 -5.53 -20.59
N THR A 211 -11.23 -6.54 -19.85
CA THR A 211 -12.65 -6.82 -19.61
C THR A 211 -12.93 -6.99 -18.13
N LYS A 212 -14.18 -6.74 -17.72
CA LYS A 212 -14.62 -6.85 -16.32
C LYS A 212 -14.49 -8.31 -15.84
N CYS A 213 -14.00 -8.50 -14.64
CA CYS A 213 -13.77 -9.83 -14.02
C CYS A 213 -12.77 -10.74 -14.75
N ALA A 214 -11.96 -10.18 -15.65
CA ALA A 214 -10.88 -10.93 -16.29
C ALA A 214 -9.54 -10.77 -15.54
N GLU A 215 -8.60 -11.65 -15.84
CA GLU A 215 -7.22 -11.53 -15.41
C GLU A 215 -6.44 -10.62 -16.36
N GLY A 216 -5.53 -9.83 -15.83
CA GLY A 216 -4.55 -9.08 -16.59
C GLY A 216 -3.37 -9.96 -17.00
N ALA A 217 -2.48 -9.41 -17.84
CA ALA A 217 -1.27 -10.13 -18.24
C ALA A 217 -0.36 -10.39 -17.01
N TYR A 218 -0.02 -11.65 -16.80
CA TYR A 218 0.86 -12.09 -15.70
C TYR A 218 2.26 -11.44 -15.76
N ASN A 219 2.80 -11.22 -16.97
CA ASN A 219 4.11 -10.63 -17.17
C ASN A 219 4.03 -9.49 -18.19
N VAL A 220 4.46 -8.30 -17.77
CA VAL A 220 4.57 -7.13 -18.67
C VAL A 220 5.93 -6.48 -18.45
N ASN A 221 6.70 -6.31 -19.51
CA ASN A 221 8.05 -5.73 -19.48
C ASN A 221 9.02 -6.46 -18.50
N GLY A 222 8.84 -7.76 -18.31
CA GLY A 222 9.65 -8.57 -17.40
C GLY A 222 9.28 -8.45 -15.92
N VAL A 223 8.19 -7.73 -15.60
CA VAL A 223 7.61 -7.62 -14.26
C VAL A 223 6.44 -8.58 -14.13
N ARG A 224 6.43 -9.38 -13.07
CA ARG A 224 5.32 -10.30 -12.76
C ARG A 224 4.31 -9.62 -11.85
N TYR A 225 3.03 -9.75 -12.19
CA TYR A 225 1.93 -9.10 -11.47
C TYR A 225 1.05 -10.13 -10.76
N TYR A 226 0.74 -9.86 -9.51
CA TYR A 226 -0.13 -10.64 -8.65
C TYR A 226 -1.11 -9.75 -7.93
N SER A 227 -2.30 -10.28 -7.62
CA SER A 227 -3.26 -9.62 -6.75
C SER A 227 -3.86 -10.61 -5.76
N TRP A 228 -4.10 -10.12 -4.55
CA TRP A 228 -4.78 -10.81 -3.49
C TRP A 228 -5.99 -9.99 -3.08
N SER A 229 -7.16 -10.61 -3.02
CA SER A 229 -8.36 -9.99 -2.49
C SER A 229 -9.01 -10.92 -1.47
N GLY A 230 -9.85 -10.35 -0.62
CA GLY A 230 -10.70 -11.09 0.29
C GLY A 230 -12.15 -11.06 -0.20
N THR A 231 -12.95 -12.01 0.28
CA THR A 231 -14.40 -11.94 0.20
C THR A 231 -14.93 -11.47 1.56
N GLY A 232 -15.87 -10.52 1.54
CA GLY A 232 -16.55 -10.08 2.76
C GLY A 232 -17.46 -11.21 3.26
N HIS A 233 -17.36 -11.51 4.54
CA HIS A 233 -18.30 -12.40 5.24
C HIS A 233 -18.73 -11.73 6.53
N LEU A 234 -19.99 -11.84 6.88
CA LEU A 234 -20.49 -11.44 8.18
C LEU A 234 -19.88 -12.37 9.24
N THR A 235 -18.89 -11.91 9.96
CA THR A 235 -18.15 -12.71 10.96
C THR A 235 -18.60 -12.41 12.38
N ASN A 236 -19.07 -11.19 12.64
CA ASN A 236 -19.48 -10.76 13.96
C ASN A 236 -20.63 -9.73 13.89
N LEU A 237 -21.80 -10.10 14.38
CA LEU A 237 -23.00 -9.24 14.38
C LEU A 237 -22.84 -7.95 15.19
N LEU A 238 -21.82 -7.85 16.06
CA LEU A 238 -21.52 -6.65 16.84
C LEU A 238 -20.49 -5.74 16.15
N ASP A 239 -19.91 -6.18 15.05
CA ASP A 239 -18.97 -5.39 14.25
C ASP A 239 -19.72 -4.63 13.17
N ILE A 240 -19.83 -3.31 13.36
CA ILE A 240 -20.52 -2.42 12.40
C ILE A 240 -19.87 -2.46 11.01
N SER A 241 -18.58 -2.74 10.92
CA SER A 241 -17.88 -2.85 9.65
C SER A 241 -18.31 -4.07 8.84
N ASP A 242 -18.68 -5.18 9.49
CA ASP A 242 -19.19 -6.38 8.81
C ASP A 242 -20.49 -6.10 8.05
N VAL A 243 -21.38 -5.27 8.62
CA VAL A 243 -22.63 -4.87 7.96
C VAL A 243 -22.38 -3.97 6.74
N ALA A 244 -21.31 -3.16 6.78
CA ALA A 244 -20.96 -2.27 5.68
C ALA A 244 -20.17 -2.97 4.55
N LEU A 245 -19.58 -4.13 4.83
CA LEU A 245 -18.72 -4.86 3.90
C LEU A 245 -19.37 -6.14 3.34
N ALA A 246 -20.50 -6.57 3.90
CA ALA A 246 -21.28 -7.71 3.42
C ALA A 246 -22.24 -7.31 2.28
#